data_0a267a98df394b74a128a226a7193cbb
#
_entry.id   0a267a98df394b74a128a226a7193cbb
#
_cell.length_a   1.000
_cell.length_b   1.000
_cell.length_c   1.000
_cell.angle_alpha   90.00
_cell.angle_beta   90.00
_cell.angle_gamma   90.00
#
_symmetry.space_group_name_H-M   'P 1'
#
loop_
_entity.id
_entity.type
_entity.pdbx_description
1 polymer ?
#
loop_
_entity_poly.entity_id
_entity_poly.type
_entity_poly.pdbx_seq_one_letter_code
_entity_poly.pdbx_strand_id
1 'polypeptide(L)'
;MASVPVPITQGGIPEAMHRSPEDLPFVPFTDGVVFQLLQVDVEFGLWVVRTHFDPGVTIQRHRHTGEVYAVTFSGAWQYLEYPGTVNRAFSYLFEPAGSIHTLTTDVTGVDEITDVWFAIRGANLNLDEDGKVESVLDAGCILELYEDECAKAGYPKPNVIQAHA
;
A
#
# COMPACT_ATOMS: atom_id res chain seq x y z
N MET A 1 -24.29 3.34 -3.38
CA MET A 1 -23.10 4.21 -3.46
C MET A 1 -23.03 4.73 -4.90
N ALA A 2 -22.90 6.03 -5.10
CA ALA A 2 -22.79 6.57 -6.46
C ALA A 2 -21.39 6.25 -6.97
N SER A 3 -21.29 5.49 -8.07
CA SER A 3 -20.04 5.27 -8.76
C SER A 3 -19.45 6.62 -9.21
N VAL A 4 -18.16 6.85 -8.91
CA VAL A 4 -17.45 7.98 -9.52
C VAL A 4 -17.15 7.58 -10.97
N PRO A 5 -17.76 8.20 -11.98
CA PRO A 5 -17.55 7.79 -13.36
C PRO A 5 -16.08 7.94 -13.73
N VAL A 6 -15.52 6.95 -14.41
CA VAL A 6 -14.24 7.12 -15.08
C VAL A 6 -14.39 8.28 -16.06
N PRO A 7 -13.50 9.29 -16.06
CA PRO A 7 -13.59 10.39 -17.01
C PRO A 7 -13.62 9.88 -18.44
N ILE A 8 -14.58 10.34 -19.22
CA ILE A 8 -14.75 9.95 -20.61
C ILE A 8 -14.65 11.20 -21.49
N THR A 9 -13.84 11.15 -22.52
CA THR A 9 -13.75 12.21 -23.54
C THR A 9 -15.04 12.31 -24.36
N GLN A 10 -15.21 13.39 -25.12
CA GLN A 10 -16.36 13.56 -26.03
C GLN A 10 -16.53 12.40 -27.04
N GLY A 11 -15.48 11.63 -27.30
CA GLY A 11 -15.52 10.44 -28.16
C GLY A 11 -15.90 9.13 -27.45
N GLY A 12 -16.24 9.16 -26.15
CA GLY A 12 -16.51 7.95 -25.36
C GLY A 12 -15.29 7.11 -25.03
N ILE A 13 -14.10 7.67 -25.19
CA ILE A 13 -12.82 7.01 -24.87
C ILE A 13 -12.43 7.41 -23.44
N PRO A 14 -12.16 6.47 -22.52
CA PRO A 14 -11.66 6.78 -21.18
C PRO A 14 -10.34 7.55 -21.22
N GLU A 15 -10.22 8.56 -20.37
CA GLU A 15 -8.98 9.33 -20.23
C GLU A 15 -8.04 8.68 -19.23
N ALA A 16 -6.73 8.81 -19.48
CA ALA A 16 -5.72 8.47 -18.49
C ALA A 16 -5.81 9.42 -17.29
N MET A 17 -5.77 8.87 -16.09
CA MET A 17 -5.75 9.65 -14.85
C MET A 17 -4.33 9.74 -14.32
N HIS A 18 -3.91 10.95 -13.97
CA HIS A 18 -2.57 11.24 -13.44
C HIS A 18 -2.69 11.74 -11.98
N ARG A 19 -1.73 11.34 -11.16
CA ARG A 19 -1.47 11.91 -9.83
C ARG A 19 0.01 12.18 -9.68
N SER A 20 0.36 13.43 -9.41
CA SER A 20 1.73 13.79 -9.03
C SER A 20 1.98 13.49 -7.54
N PRO A 21 3.23 13.45 -7.08
CA PRO A 21 3.53 13.19 -5.67
C PRO A 21 2.86 14.18 -4.71
N GLU A 22 2.55 15.39 -5.16
CA GLU A 22 1.96 16.48 -4.36
C GLU A 22 0.42 16.41 -4.29
N ASP A 23 -0.23 15.63 -5.17
CA ASP A 23 -1.69 15.56 -5.24
C ASP A 23 -2.32 14.80 -4.06
N LEU A 24 -1.53 13.94 -3.42
CA LEU A 24 -1.96 13.07 -2.34
C LEU A 24 -0.94 13.15 -1.19
N PRO A 25 -1.34 13.55 0.04
CA PRO A 25 -0.40 13.66 1.15
C PRO A 25 0.03 12.28 1.66
N PHE A 26 1.23 12.20 2.22
CA PHE A 26 1.59 11.09 3.11
C PHE A 26 0.90 11.28 4.45
N VAL A 27 0.22 10.24 4.93
CA VAL A 27 -0.43 10.22 6.24
C VAL A 27 0.05 9.02 7.05
N PRO A 28 -0.06 9.07 8.39
CA PRO A 28 0.34 7.95 9.25
C PRO A 28 -0.43 6.66 8.95
N PHE A 29 0.27 5.53 8.96
CA PHE A 29 -0.32 4.20 8.94
C PHE A 29 -0.15 3.51 10.29
N THR A 30 1.09 3.46 10.78
CA THR A 30 1.49 2.96 12.10
C THR A 30 2.82 3.62 12.47
N ASP A 31 3.34 3.33 13.66
CA ASP A 31 4.61 3.91 14.13
C ASP A 31 5.74 3.64 13.12
N GLY A 32 6.40 4.72 12.68
CA GLY A 32 7.48 4.67 11.69
C GLY A 32 7.03 4.37 10.26
N VAL A 33 5.72 4.41 9.96
CA VAL A 33 5.19 4.17 8.62
C VAL A 33 4.18 5.23 8.23
N VAL A 34 4.39 5.84 7.06
CA VAL A 34 3.43 6.73 6.42
C VAL A 34 3.12 6.25 5.00
N PHE A 35 1.94 6.56 4.49
CA PHE A 35 1.53 6.11 3.16
C PHE A 35 0.73 7.15 2.38
N GLN A 36 0.78 7.02 1.05
CA GLN A 36 -0.12 7.64 0.09
C GLN A 36 -1.00 6.56 -0.52
N LEU A 37 -2.30 6.79 -0.60
CA LEU A 37 -3.21 5.93 -1.35
C LEU A 37 -3.42 6.50 -2.75
N LEU A 38 -2.90 5.83 -3.77
CA LEU A 38 -2.90 6.31 -5.16
C LEU A 38 -4.17 5.91 -5.90
N GLN A 39 -4.59 4.67 -5.72
CA GLN A 39 -5.76 4.09 -6.40
C GLN A 39 -6.44 3.04 -5.54
N VAL A 40 -7.76 2.96 -5.65
CA VAL A 40 -8.55 1.83 -5.16
C VAL A 40 -9.56 1.40 -6.21
N ASP A 41 -9.87 0.11 -6.18
CA ASP A 41 -10.99 -0.52 -6.84
C ASP A 41 -11.67 -1.43 -5.82
N VAL A 42 -12.68 -0.90 -5.14
CA VAL A 42 -13.33 -1.61 -4.03
C VAL A 42 -14.11 -2.83 -4.55
N GLU A 43 -14.67 -2.76 -5.76
CA GLU A 43 -15.42 -3.85 -6.36
C GLU A 43 -14.52 -5.05 -6.71
N PHE A 44 -13.33 -4.78 -7.28
CA PHE A 44 -12.38 -5.82 -7.69
C PHE A 44 -11.22 -6.03 -6.70
N GLY A 45 -11.26 -5.33 -5.57
CA GLY A 45 -10.33 -5.52 -4.46
C GLY A 45 -8.88 -5.10 -4.76
N LEU A 46 -8.66 -4.10 -5.64
CA LEU A 46 -7.33 -3.55 -5.90
C LEU A 46 -7.10 -2.31 -5.04
N TRP A 47 -5.93 -2.20 -4.44
CA TRP A 47 -5.45 -0.96 -3.82
C TRP A 47 -3.96 -0.76 -4.10
N VAL A 48 -3.61 0.48 -4.41
CA VAL A 48 -2.26 0.87 -4.80
C VAL A 48 -1.78 1.96 -3.86
N VAL A 49 -0.68 1.69 -3.18
CA VAL A 49 -0.08 2.59 -2.20
C VAL A 49 1.39 2.85 -2.47
N ARG A 50 1.87 4.00 -2.06
CA ARG A 50 3.28 4.28 -1.87
C ARG A 50 3.53 4.45 -0.38
N THR A 51 4.47 3.74 0.15
CA THR A 51 4.71 3.65 1.60
C THR A 51 6.14 4.01 1.91
N HIS A 52 6.31 4.87 2.91
CA HIS A 52 7.61 5.18 3.51
C HIS A 52 7.71 4.46 4.85
N PHE A 53 8.80 3.76 5.05
CA PHE A 53 9.14 3.09 6.29
C PHE A 53 10.40 3.73 6.88
N ASP A 54 10.36 4.04 8.16
CA ASP A 54 11.57 4.40 8.91
C ASP A 54 12.53 3.21 8.97
N PRO A 55 13.84 3.43 9.17
CA PRO A 55 14.79 2.35 9.43
C PRO A 55 14.41 1.54 10.68
N GLY A 56 14.56 0.22 10.62
CA GLY A 56 14.31 -0.68 11.75
C GLY A 56 12.84 -1.01 12.03
N VAL A 57 11.92 -0.58 11.19
CA VAL A 57 10.50 -0.94 11.32
C VAL A 57 10.28 -2.40 10.98
N THR A 58 9.37 -3.04 11.71
CA THR A 58 8.86 -4.38 11.38
C THR A 58 7.34 -4.35 11.38
N ILE A 59 6.75 -4.76 10.26
CA ILE A 59 5.30 -4.81 10.07
C ILE A 59 4.77 -6.12 10.62
N GLN A 60 3.56 -6.08 11.22
CA GLN A 60 2.90 -7.27 11.71
C GLN A 60 2.86 -8.37 10.64
N ARG A 61 3.10 -9.61 11.05
CA ARG A 61 2.99 -10.78 10.19
C ARG A 61 1.60 -10.85 9.58
N HIS A 62 1.54 -11.01 8.26
CA HIS A 62 0.28 -11.01 7.55
C HIS A 62 0.27 -12.01 6.40
N ARG A 63 -0.94 -12.32 5.94
CA ARG A 63 -1.21 -13.17 4.78
C ARG A 63 -1.98 -12.38 3.73
N HIS A 64 -1.51 -12.40 2.49
CA HIS A 64 -2.25 -11.84 1.36
C HIS A 64 -3.30 -12.82 0.83
N THR A 65 -4.53 -12.34 0.59
CA THR A 65 -5.57 -13.17 -0.05
C THR A 65 -5.46 -13.17 -1.57
N GLY A 66 -4.83 -12.15 -2.14
CA GLY A 66 -4.55 -11.99 -3.56
C GLY A 66 -3.07 -11.76 -3.84
N GLU A 67 -2.74 -11.40 -5.05
CA GLU A 67 -1.38 -11.12 -5.51
C GLU A 67 -0.93 -9.73 -5.08
N VAL A 68 0.39 -9.57 -4.85
CA VAL A 68 1.02 -8.27 -4.59
C VAL A 68 2.19 -8.07 -5.55
N TYR A 69 2.30 -6.85 -6.02
CA TYR A 69 3.40 -6.37 -6.84
C TYR A 69 4.07 -5.21 -6.11
N ALA A 70 5.39 -5.24 -5.98
CA ALA A 70 6.12 -4.17 -5.32
C ALA A 70 7.33 -3.70 -6.12
N VAL A 71 7.60 -2.39 -6.03
CA VAL A 71 8.81 -1.76 -6.57
C VAL A 71 9.41 -0.88 -5.48
N THR A 72 10.67 -1.10 -5.17
CA THR A 72 11.42 -0.28 -4.21
C THR A 72 12.02 0.92 -4.93
N PHE A 73 11.78 2.13 -4.44
CA PHE A 73 12.37 3.36 -5.00
C PHE A 73 13.68 3.74 -4.30
N SER A 74 13.74 3.61 -2.96
CA SER A 74 14.94 3.88 -2.16
C SER A 74 14.96 3.02 -0.90
N GLY A 75 16.09 3.03 -0.19
CA GLY A 75 16.28 2.23 1.00
C GLY A 75 16.40 0.74 0.74
N ALA A 76 16.07 -0.06 1.74
CA ALA A 76 16.06 -1.51 1.61
C ALA A 76 15.16 -2.17 2.66
N TRP A 77 14.59 -3.31 2.31
CA TRP A 77 13.74 -4.12 3.15
C TRP A 77 13.82 -5.59 2.77
N GLN A 78 13.40 -6.46 3.68
CA GLN A 78 13.35 -7.90 3.45
C GLN A 78 12.20 -8.52 4.24
N TYR A 79 11.91 -9.77 3.96
CA TYR A 79 11.05 -10.59 4.83
C TYR A 79 11.88 -11.37 5.83
N LEU A 80 11.41 -11.46 7.06
CA LEU A 80 12.07 -12.26 8.10
C LEU A 80 12.13 -13.74 7.71
N GLU A 81 11.16 -14.22 6.92
CA GLU A 81 11.08 -15.59 6.42
C GLU A 81 12.11 -15.90 5.31
N TYR A 82 12.68 -14.86 4.67
CA TYR A 82 13.65 -14.98 3.56
C TYR A 82 14.93 -14.18 3.84
N PRO A 83 15.67 -14.50 4.93
CA PRO A 83 16.84 -13.72 5.31
C PRO A 83 17.89 -13.72 4.20
N GLY A 84 18.42 -12.53 3.93
CA GLY A 84 19.40 -12.32 2.85
C GLY A 84 18.82 -12.03 1.48
N THR A 85 17.49 -12.15 1.28
CA THR A 85 16.82 -11.67 0.07
C THR A 85 16.39 -10.24 0.31
N VAL A 86 17.26 -9.28 0.00
CA VAL A 86 17.07 -7.86 0.27
C VAL A 86 16.53 -7.14 -0.96
N ASN A 87 15.38 -6.50 -0.82
CA ASN A 87 14.81 -5.59 -1.82
C ASN A 87 15.45 -4.21 -1.66
N ARG A 88 16.29 -3.83 -2.60
CA ARG A 88 16.95 -2.51 -2.67
C ARG A 88 16.30 -1.66 -3.75
N ALA A 89 16.74 -0.43 -3.90
CA ALA A 89 16.27 0.47 -4.96
C ALA A 89 16.25 -0.25 -6.33
N PHE A 90 15.10 -0.10 -7.02
CA PHE A 90 14.76 -0.74 -8.31
C PHE A 90 14.55 -2.26 -8.26
N SER A 91 14.49 -2.88 -7.07
CA SER A 91 14.01 -4.25 -6.94
C SER A 91 12.53 -4.33 -7.30
N TYR A 92 12.16 -5.40 -7.99
CA TYR A 92 10.80 -5.82 -8.23
C TYR A 92 10.50 -7.09 -7.43
N LEU A 93 9.37 -7.10 -6.74
CA LEU A 93 8.90 -8.25 -5.99
C LEU A 93 7.51 -8.65 -6.46
N PHE A 94 7.26 -9.94 -6.55
CA PHE A 94 5.95 -10.54 -6.75
C PHE A 94 5.61 -11.49 -5.61
N GLU A 95 4.42 -11.34 -5.06
CA GLU A 95 3.89 -12.20 -4.02
C GLU A 95 2.65 -12.93 -4.55
N PRO A 96 2.68 -14.25 -4.60
CA PRO A 96 1.50 -15.02 -4.97
C PRO A 96 0.42 -14.96 -3.87
N ALA A 97 -0.83 -15.11 -4.27
CA ALA A 97 -1.94 -15.21 -3.33
C ALA A 97 -1.70 -16.31 -2.29
N GLY A 98 -1.99 -16.01 -1.03
CA GLY A 98 -1.79 -16.92 0.10
C GLY A 98 -0.41 -16.84 0.74
N SER A 99 0.52 -16.03 0.23
CA SER A 99 1.84 -15.81 0.85
C SER A 99 1.70 -15.22 2.27
N ILE A 100 2.58 -15.67 3.17
CA ILE A 100 2.62 -15.21 4.57
C ILE A 100 4.02 -14.73 4.87
N HIS A 101 4.14 -13.52 5.40
CA HIS A 101 5.44 -12.94 5.68
C HIS A 101 5.39 -11.77 6.67
N THR A 102 6.59 -11.38 7.12
CA THR A 102 6.85 -10.28 8.03
C THR A 102 7.87 -9.35 7.38
N LEU A 103 7.42 -8.19 6.91
CA LEU A 103 8.30 -7.18 6.32
C LEU A 103 9.12 -6.48 7.42
N THR A 104 10.42 -6.30 7.18
CA THR A 104 11.27 -5.47 8.03
C THR A 104 12.21 -4.60 7.21
N THR A 105 12.43 -3.37 7.69
CA THR A 105 13.47 -2.45 7.21
C THR A 105 14.73 -2.49 8.11
N ASP A 106 14.79 -3.42 9.08
CA ASP A 106 16.03 -3.70 9.83
C ASP A 106 17.02 -4.43 8.91
N VAL A 107 17.67 -3.66 8.04
CA VAL A 107 18.68 -4.14 7.10
C VAL A 107 20.01 -3.48 7.41
N THR A 108 21.02 -4.28 7.68
CA THR A 108 22.36 -3.79 8.09
C THR A 108 22.92 -2.77 7.09
N GLY A 109 23.30 -1.60 7.61
CA GLY A 109 23.91 -0.52 6.84
C GLY A 109 22.92 0.32 6.03
N VAL A 110 21.63 0.26 6.36
CA VAL A 110 20.57 1.10 5.75
C VAL A 110 19.95 1.96 6.85
N ASP A 111 20.22 3.27 6.78
CA ASP A 111 19.76 4.28 7.75
C ASP A 111 18.84 5.32 7.10
N GLU A 112 18.46 5.10 5.83
CA GLU A 112 17.57 5.98 5.07
C GLU A 112 16.12 5.45 5.07
N ILE A 113 15.19 6.35 4.79
CA ILE A 113 13.78 5.99 4.55
C ILE A 113 13.68 4.99 3.40
N THR A 114 12.98 3.91 3.66
CA THR A 114 12.65 2.91 2.62
C THR A 114 11.34 3.28 1.96
N ASP A 115 11.38 3.54 0.66
CA ASP A 115 10.26 3.99 -0.16
C ASP A 115 9.85 2.88 -1.13
N VAL A 116 8.61 2.39 -0.98
CA VAL A 116 8.10 1.24 -1.75
C VAL A 116 6.71 1.54 -2.30
N TRP A 117 6.52 1.23 -3.57
CA TRP A 117 5.22 1.19 -4.21
C TRP A 117 4.68 -0.23 -4.20
N PHE A 118 3.42 -0.40 -3.80
CA PHE A 118 2.71 -1.67 -3.81
C PHE A 118 1.41 -1.56 -4.58
N ALA A 119 1.11 -2.58 -5.41
CA ALA A 119 -0.23 -2.86 -5.91
C ALA A 119 -0.71 -4.19 -5.33
N ILE A 120 -1.79 -4.15 -4.58
CA ILE A 120 -2.27 -5.26 -3.76
C ILE A 120 -3.68 -5.65 -4.22
N ARG A 121 -3.87 -6.93 -4.50
CA ARG A 121 -5.20 -7.49 -4.75
C ARG A 121 -5.72 -8.22 -3.52
N GLY A 122 -7.04 -8.08 -3.28
CA GLY A 122 -7.69 -8.69 -2.12
C GLY A 122 -7.33 -7.97 -0.82
N ALA A 123 -7.07 -8.72 0.23
CA ALA A 123 -6.87 -8.22 1.58
C ALA A 123 -5.57 -8.73 2.20
N ASN A 124 -5.02 -7.92 3.11
CA ASN A 124 -4.06 -8.36 4.12
C ASN A 124 -4.83 -8.88 5.34
N LEU A 125 -4.57 -10.11 5.71
CA LEU A 125 -5.04 -10.70 6.95
C LEU A 125 -3.89 -10.61 7.95
N ASN A 126 -3.96 -9.67 8.88
CA ASN A 126 -2.98 -9.53 9.94
C ASN A 126 -3.14 -10.67 10.93
N LEU A 127 -2.03 -11.30 11.30
CA LEU A 127 -2.00 -12.51 12.10
C LEU A 127 -1.47 -12.22 13.50
N ASP A 128 -2.09 -12.83 14.50
CA ASP A 128 -1.55 -12.90 15.86
C ASP A 128 -0.37 -13.90 15.98
N GLU A 129 0.19 -14.03 17.18
CA GLU A 129 1.30 -14.93 17.46
C GLU A 129 0.95 -16.42 17.23
N ASP A 130 -0.33 -16.78 17.36
CA ASP A 130 -0.85 -18.13 17.10
C ASP A 130 -1.15 -18.37 15.61
N GLY A 131 -1.03 -17.34 14.75
CA GLY A 131 -1.34 -17.39 13.31
C GLY A 131 -2.82 -17.27 12.99
N LYS A 132 -3.64 -16.82 13.94
CA LYS A 132 -5.06 -16.51 13.71
C LYS A 132 -5.20 -15.10 13.16
N VAL A 133 -6.24 -14.88 12.38
CA VAL A 133 -6.56 -13.55 11.85
C VAL A 133 -7.04 -12.64 12.97
N GLU A 134 -6.31 -11.56 13.21
CA GLU A 134 -6.61 -10.54 14.20
C GLU A 134 -7.35 -9.36 13.56
N SER A 135 -6.94 -8.95 12.36
CA SER A 135 -7.59 -7.87 11.61
C SER A 135 -7.47 -8.08 10.11
N VAL A 136 -8.30 -7.36 9.37
CA VAL A 136 -8.35 -7.41 7.90
C VAL A 136 -8.18 -6.00 7.35
N LEU A 137 -7.32 -5.84 6.37
CA LEU A 137 -7.13 -4.59 5.63
C LEU A 137 -7.35 -4.87 4.15
N ASP A 138 -8.40 -4.29 3.57
CA ASP A 138 -8.75 -4.39 2.16
C ASP A 138 -8.89 -3.00 1.50
N ALA A 139 -9.30 -2.97 0.24
CA ALA A 139 -9.45 -1.74 -0.54
C ALA A 139 -10.43 -0.74 0.10
N GLY A 140 -11.51 -1.21 0.73
CA GLY A 140 -12.47 -0.37 1.44
C GLY A 140 -11.89 0.19 2.72
N CYS A 141 -11.30 -0.68 3.54
CA CYS A 141 -10.67 -0.29 4.81
C CYS A 141 -9.53 0.71 4.62
N ILE A 142 -8.66 0.50 3.64
CA ILE A 142 -7.53 1.41 3.39
C ILE A 142 -8.00 2.78 2.87
N LEU A 143 -9.09 2.83 2.09
CA LEU A 143 -9.68 4.09 1.64
C LEU A 143 -10.24 4.89 2.81
N GLU A 144 -11.03 4.24 3.68
CA GLU A 144 -11.59 4.88 4.88
C GLU A 144 -10.47 5.40 5.79
N LEU A 145 -9.47 4.57 6.08
CA LEU A 145 -8.32 4.96 6.88
C LEU A 145 -7.59 6.18 6.29
N TYR A 146 -7.34 6.17 4.99
CA TYR A 146 -6.63 7.27 4.33
C TYR A 146 -7.41 8.58 4.37
N GLU A 147 -8.72 8.54 4.10
CA GLU A 147 -9.61 9.71 4.18
C GLU A 147 -9.66 10.26 5.61
N ASP A 148 -9.76 9.41 6.62
CA ASP A 148 -9.78 9.78 8.03
C ASP A 148 -8.45 10.43 8.48
N GLU A 149 -7.31 9.84 8.13
CA GLU A 149 -6.00 10.41 8.48
C GLU A 149 -5.73 11.73 7.75
N CYS A 150 -6.16 11.88 6.49
CA CYS A 150 -6.14 13.16 5.79
C CYS A 150 -6.97 14.23 6.53
N ALA A 151 -8.18 13.89 6.95
CA ALA A 151 -9.05 14.81 7.67
C ALA A 151 -8.47 15.21 9.03
N LYS A 152 -7.91 14.26 9.80
CA LYS A 152 -7.22 14.54 11.08
C LYS A 152 -6.03 15.48 10.90
N ALA A 153 -5.30 15.35 9.80
CA ALA A 153 -4.17 16.22 9.46
C ALA A 153 -4.59 17.58 8.87
N GLY A 154 -5.89 17.82 8.67
CA GLY A 154 -6.43 19.06 8.12
C GLY A 154 -6.34 19.18 6.59
N TYR A 155 -6.09 18.09 5.90
CA TYR A 155 -6.13 18.05 4.44
C TYR A 155 -7.58 18.00 3.92
N PRO A 156 -7.83 18.55 2.72
CA PRO A 156 -9.11 18.32 2.04
C PRO A 156 -9.29 16.83 1.72
N LYS A 157 -10.53 16.44 1.38
CA LYS A 157 -10.79 15.06 0.92
C LYS A 157 -9.83 14.69 -0.21
N PRO A 158 -9.02 13.63 -0.05
CA PRO A 158 -8.01 13.26 -1.03
C PRO A 158 -8.64 12.79 -2.34
N ASN A 159 -8.03 13.18 -3.45
CA ASN A 159 -8.48 12.81 -4.80
C ASN A 159 -7.86 11.48 -5.24
N VAL A 160 -8.12 10.41 -4.48
CA VAL A 160 -7.68 9.04 -4.81
C VAL A 160 -8.34 8.61 -6.13
N ILE A 161 -7.60 7.92 -7.00
CA ILE A 161 -8.18 7.31 -8.19
C ILE A 161 -9.08 6.14 -7.73
N GLN A 162 -10.38 6.24 -8.04
CA GLN A 162 -11.35 5.18 -7.75
C GLN A 162 -11.87 4.62 -9.07
N ALA A 163 -11.49 3.39 -9.39
CA ALA A 163 -12.01 2.67 -10.54
C ALA A 163 -13.23 1.85 -10.08
N HIS A 164 -14.31 1.87 -10.83
CA HIS A 164 -15.56 1.13 -10.55
C HIS A 164 -16.17 1.46 -9.15
N ALA A 165 -16.08 2.74 -8.73
CA ALA A 165 -16.69 3.21 -7.48
C ALA A 165 -18.12 3.73 -7.74
#